data_e18717c1ac351578849715d80d4ee12f
#
_entry.id   e18717c1ac351578849715d80d4ee12f
#
_cell.length_a   1.000
_cell.length_b   1.000
_cell.length_c   1.000
_cell.angle_alpha   90.00
_cell.angle_beta   90.00
_cell.angle_gamma   90.00
#
_symmetry.space_group_name_H-M   'P 1'
#
loop_
_entity.id
_entity.type
_entity.pdbx_description
1 polymer ?
#
loop_
_entity_poly.entity_id
_entity_poly.type
_entity_poly.pdbx_seq_one_letter_code
_entity_poly.pdbx_strand_id
1 'polypeptide(L)'
;LLEAARNARNEDDAHNDDVSIKGIQNSLESLNDGISGLHYITNALKSVNDEMARMSALNEGHEARLVAGNTDAGKLLDNLKLAYLSDDAPLTFGGEGRSNQLFFSTWLSQRNIKKPVEKVSIVAIEEPEAHLHPQQQRALAKYLSGCIDGQVLLTTHSPQIVERFASDALVKMGSEGKPTCSGIELRRKIDALGYRLNPIVAEVFFSRGVFLVEGPSEIAFFRALAAAIGIDLDRENLSILSVDGIGFSPYVLCCEALGIPWVLRTDNDVFKVPKKERYRLAGVTRAYGIVESLGSSYTEPLWLKFKDSLTWDGGPAIPIEAVAATNKLRGALEFKGIYLSDRDLEYDLIASDLREVLEEHYGTVGQEELYAAMTERKAEGMHAFIAKHSSDLGCLAESTFCNPLRRLQLLVSVGHADD
;
A
#
# COMPACT_ATOMS: atom_id res chain seq x y z
N LEU A 1 4.88 6.01 -48.82
CA LEU A 1 5.33 5.62 -50.17
C LEU A 1 5.38 4.10 -50.32
N LEU A 2 6.06 3.38 -49.47
CA LEU A 2 6.19 1.91 -49.50
C LEU A 2 4.84 1.21 -49.36
N GLU A 3 3.96 1.70 -48.50
CA GLU A 3 2.60 1.19 -48.33
C GLU A 3 1.75 1.40 -49.60
N ALA A 4 1.84 2.59 -50.20
CA ALA A 4 1.18 2.89 -51.47
C ALA A 4 1.71 2.03 -52.66
N ALA A 5 3.01 1.81 -52.71
CA ALA A 5 3.63 0.93 -53.71
C ALA A 5 3.22 -0.55 -53.47
N ARG A 6 3.15 -0.99 -52.22
CA ARG A 6 2.68 -2.33 -51.85
C ARG A 6 1.23 -2.57 -52.25
N ASN A 7 0.37 -1.55 -52.09
CA ASN A 7 -1.06 -1.63 -52.44
C ASN A 7 -1.33 -1.51 -53.95
N ALA A 8 -0.37 -1.02 -54.73
CA ALA A 8 -0.50 -0.87 -56.20
C ALA A 8 0.04 -2.07 -57.00
N ARG A 9 0.53 -3.13 -56.38
CA ARG A 9 1.04 -4.35 -57.02
C ARG A 9 -0.11 -5.16 -57.64
N ASN A 10 0.16 -5.77 -58.82
CA ASN A 10 -0.71 -6.82 -59.33
C ASN A 10 -0.59 -8.13 -58.53
N GLU A 11 -1.50 -9.09 -58.78
CA GLU A 11 -1.51 -10.36 -58.02
C GLU A 11 -0.24 -11.21 -58.20
N ASP A 12 0.32 -11.22 -59.40
CA ASP A 12 1.54 -12.00 -59.72
C ASP A 12 2.78 -11.39 -59.05
N ASP A 13 2.90 -10.07 -59.06
CA ASP A 13 3.99 -9.34 -58.39
C ASP A 13 3.86 -9.48 -56.85
N ALA A 14 2.66 -9.43 -56.33
CA ALA A 14 2.41 -9.63 -54.92
C ALA A 14 2.81 -11.04 -54.44
N HIS A 15 2.47 -12.06 -55.26
CA HIS A 15 2.84 -13.43 -54.96
C HIS A 15 4.39 -13.65 -55.00
N ASN A 16 5.06 -13.09 -56.00
CA ASN A 16 6.52 -13.20 -56.13
C ASN A 16 7.25 -12.45 -55.01
N ASP A 17 6.76 -11.30 -54.59
CA ASP A 17 7.27 -10.55 -53.46
C ASP A 17 7.10 -11.36 -52.17
N ASP A 18 5.94 -11.98 -51.95
CA ASP A 18 5.64 -12.79 -50.74
C ASP A 18 6.55 -14.02 -50.70
N VAL A 19 6.85 -14.67 -51.82
CA VAL A 19 7.83 -15.77 -51.88
C VAL A 19 9.24 -15.26 -51.58
N SER A 20 9.65 -14.12 -52.11
CA SER A 20 10.92 -13.48 -51.85
C SER A 20 11.10 -13.06 -50.39
N ILE A 21 10.02 -12.46 -49.82
CA ILE A 21 9.97 -12.09 -48.37
C ILE A 21 10.14 -13.31 -47.49
N LYS A 22 9.45 -14.42 -47.79
CA LYS A 22 9.64 -15.70 -47.08
C LYS A 22 11.06 -16.21 -47.17
N GLY A 23 11.68 -16.14 -48.38
CA GLY A 23 13.08 -16.50 -48.54
C GLY A 23 14.06 -15.68 -47.72
N ILE A 24 13.83 -14.37 -47.63
CA ILE A 24 14.58 -13.44 -46.77
C ILE A 24 14.36 -13.76 -45.30
N GLN A 25 13.12 -14.03 -44.89
CA GLN A 25 12.80 -14.42 -43.53
C GLN A 25 13.53 -15.71 -43.12
N ASN A 26 13.47 -16.76 -43.92
CA ASN A 26 14.17 -18.01 -43.68
C ASN A 26 15.69 -17.81 -43.60
N SER A 27 16.25 -16.94 -44.45
CA SER A 27 17.67 -16.61 -44.41
C SER A 27 18.07 -15.85 -43.15
N LEU A 28 17.22 -14.91 -42.71
CA LEU A 28 17.39 -14.16 -41.44
C LEU A 28 17.25 -15.08 -40.21
N GLU A 29 16.32 -16.02 -40.25
CA GLU A 29 16.15 -17.03 -39.19
C GLU A 29 17.40 -17.91 -39.08
N SER A 30 17.88 -18.44 -40.19
CA SER A 30 19.10 -19.25 -40.23
C SER A 30 20.34 -18.47 -39.77
N LEU A 31 20.42 -17.18 -40.10
CA LEU A 31 21.50 -16.30 -39.65
C LEU A 31 21.39 -16.03 -38.14
N ASN A 32 20.20 -15.78 -37.63
CA ASN A 32 19.92 -15.56 -36.22
C ASN A 32 20.24 -16.82 -35.40
N ASP A 33 19.90 -18.00 -35.90
CA ASP A 33 20.24 -19.28 -35.29
C ASP A 33 21.75 -19.49 -35.25
N GLY A 34 22.43 -19.15 -36.32
CA GLY A 34 23.90 -19.19 -36.39
C GLY A 34 24.56 -18.26 -35.38
N ILE A 35 24.04 -17.03 -35.24
CA ILE A 35 24.54 -16.04 -34.26
C ILE A 35 24.25 -16.53 -32.84
N SER A 36 23.03 -16.98 -32.58
CA SER A 36 22.62 -17.49 -31.27
C SER A 36 23.40 -18.74 -30.85
N GLY A 37 23.86 -19.52 -31.80
CA GLY A 37 24.70 -20.70 -31.60
C GLY A 37 26.17 -20.40 -31.28
N LEU A 38 26.63 -19.14 -31.40
CA LEU A 38 27.99 -18.77 -31.03
C LEU A 38 28.19 -18.95 -29.51
N HIS A 39 29.28 -19.65 -29.16
CA HIS A 39 29.50 -20.11 -27.78
C HIS A 39 29.48 -18.98 -26.73
N TYR A 40 30.05 -17.82 -27.03
CA TYR A 40 30.06 -16.68 -26.12
C TYR A 40 28.69 -16.03 -25.99
N ILE A 41 27.85 -16.06 -27.04
CA ILE A 41 26.48 -15.57 -27.05
C ILE A 41 25.59 -16.51 -26.23
N THR A 42 25.68 -17.82 -26.48
CA THR A 42 24.90 -18.83 -25.72
C THR A 42 25.18 -18.74 -24.23
N ASN A 43 26.45 -18.57 -23.82
CA ASN A 43 26.80 -18.44 -22.42
C ASN A 43 26.27 -17.15 -21.78
N ALA A 44 26.31 -16.03 -22.51
CA ALA A 44 25.76 -14.77 -22.02
C ALA A 44 24.22 -14.82 -21.86
N LEU A 45 23.51 -15.37 -22.87
CA LEU A 45 22.06 -15.52 -22.85
C LEU A 45 21.59 -16.53 -21.82
N LYS A 46 22.32 -17.59 -21.55
CA LYS A 46 21.99 -18.53 -20.48
C LYS A 46 21.90 -17.82 -19.14
N SER A 47 22.89 -16.97 -18.83
CA SER A 47 22.88 -16.19 -17.61
C SER A 47 21.65 -15.25 -17.52
N VAL A 48 21.30 -14.60 -18.65
CA VAL A 48 20.10 -13.71 -18.70
C VAL A 48 18.82 -14.51 -18.50
N ASN A 49 18.69 -15.65 -19.17
CA ASN A 49 17.50 -16.49 -19.07
C ASN A 49 17.34 -17.11 -17.67
N ASP A 50 18.44 -17.55 -17.07
CA ASP A 50 18.44 -18.04 -15.68
C ASP A 50 17.96 -16.95 -14.69
N GLU A 51 18.38 -15.70 -14.88
CA GLU A 51 17.93 -14.59 -14.04
C GLU A 51 16.47 -14.22 -14.31
N MET A 52 16.01 -14.25 -15.56
CA MET A 52 14.60 -14.02 -15.90
C MET A 52 13.68 -15.07 -15.26
N ALA A 53 14.06 -16.34 -15.30
CA ALA A 53 13.30 -17.42 -14.68
C ALA A 53 13.20 -17.26 -13.15
N ARG A 54 14.28 -16.78 -12.51
CA ARG A 54 14.27 -16.48 -11.07
C ARG A 54 13.38 -15.29 -10.70
N MET A 55 13.21 -14.33 -11.59
CA MET A 55 12.40 -13.15 -11.35
C MET A 55 10.89 -13.44 -11.36
N SER A 56 10.44 -14.34 -12.23
CA SER A 56 8.99 -14.62 -12.33
C SER A 56 8.71 -15.96 -13.02
N ALA A 57 7.82 -16.75 -12.44
CA ALA A 57 7.28 -17.96 -13.09
C ALA A 57 6.53 -17.66 -14.40
N LEU A 58 6.06 -16.44 -14.60
CA LEU A 58 5.42 -16.01 -15.86
C LEU A 58 6.40 -15.92 -17.02
N ASN A 59 7.70 -15.96 -16.74
CA ASN A 59 8.75 -16.00 -17.76
C ASN A 59 9.11 -17.44 -18.17
N GLU A 60 8.57 -18.45 -17.50
CA GLU A 60 8.74 -19.85 -17.93
C GLU A 60 8.17 -20.02 -19.35
N GLY A 61 8.98 -20.60 -20.25
CA GLY A 61 8.64 -20.75 -21.67
C GLY A 61 8.97 -19.52 -22.55
N HIS A 62 9.54 -18.45 -21.97
CA HIS A 62 10.03 -17.31 -22.73
C HIS A 62 11.55 -17.23 -22.64
N GLU A 63 12.21 -17.22 -23.80
CA GLU A 63 13.66 -17.11 -23.89
C GLU A 63 14.08 -15.76 -24.48
N ALA A 64 15.06 -15.13 -23.87
CA ALA A 64 15.75 -13.99 -24.48
C ALA A 64 16.70 -14.50 -25.57
N ARG A 65 16.62 -13.90 -26.76
CA ARG A 65 17.51 -14.16 -27.87
C ARG A 65 18.07 -12.89 -28.48
N LEU A 66 19.24 -12.98 -29.06
CA LEU A 66 19.82 -11.91 -29.85
C LEU A 66 19.39 -12.06 -31.30
N VAL A 67 18.81 -11.03 -31.87
CA VAL A 67 18.33 -11.00 -33.26
C VAL A 67 19.02 -9.88 -34.04
N ALA A 68 19.41 -10.18 -35.26
CA ALA A 68 20.06 -9.20 -36.12
C ALA A 68 19.01 -8.25 -36.73
N GLY A 69 19.20 -6.95 -36.55
CA GLY A 69 18.27 -5.92 -37.03
C GLY A 69 18.61 -5.32 -38.41
N ASN A 70 19.75 -5.69 -39.04
CA ASN A 70 20.16 -5.11 -40.33
C ASN A 70 21.09 -6.05 -41.12
N THR A 71 21.10 -5.91 -42.45
CA THR A 71 21.73 -6.80 -43.43
C THR A 71 23.21 -6.55 -43.67
N ASP A 72 23.87 -5.58 -43.07
CA ASP A 72 25.31 -5.34 -43.20
C ASP A 72 26.06 -6.16 -42.15
N ALA A 73 26.82 -7.15 -42.58
CA ALA A 73 27.51 -8.12 -41.70
C ALA A 73 28.47 -7.47 -40.71
N GLY A 74 29.07 -6.32 -41.00
CA GLY A 74 29.94 -5.58 -40.09
C GLY A 74 29.15 -4.83 -39.01
N LYS A 75 27.96 -4.36 -39.34
CA LYS A 75 27.05 -3.63 -38.43
C LYS A 75 26.01 -4.53 -37.74
N LEU A 76 25.89 -5.77 -38.18
CA LEU A 76 24.98 -6.76 -37.62
C LEU A 76 25.22 -6.97 -36.13
N LEU A 77 26.48 -7.13 -35.74
CA LEU A 77 26.89 -7.34 -34.35
C LEU A 77 26.62 -6.10 -33.46
N ASP A 78 26.81 -4.90 -34.03
CA ASP A 78 26.59 -3.64 -33.32
C ASP A 78 25.07 -3.31 -33.17
N ASN A 79 24.24 -3.90 -34.04
CA ASN A 79 22.80 -3.69 -34.08
C ASN A 79 21.98 -4.87 -33.53
N LEU A 80 22.59 -5.83 -32.84
CA LEU A 80 21.86 -6.93 -32.21
C LEU A 80 20.86 -6.38 -31.17
N LYS A 81 19.62 -6.81 -31.29
CA LYS A 81 18.56 -6.47 -30.31
C LYS A 81 18.18 -7.71 -29.53
N LEU A 82 18.01 -7.53 -28.24
CA LEU A 82 17.44 -8.54 -27.37
C LEU A 82 15.94 -8.67 -27.66
N ALA A 83 15.48 -9.88 -27.91
CA ALA A 83 14.06 -10.15 -28.17
C ALA A 83 13.57 -11.33 -27.35
N TYR A 84 12.27 -11.35 -27.05
CA TYR A 84 11.61 -12.52 -26.46
C TYR A 84 11.23 -13.52 -27.57
N LEU A 85 11.32 -14.82 -27.29
CA LEU A 85 10.66 -15.83 -28.09
C LEU A 85 9.30 -16.19 -27.46
N SER A 86 8.27 -16.17 -28.29
CA SER A 86 6.96 -16.71 -27.93
C SER A 86 6.46 -17.52 -29.10
N ASP A 87 6.12 -18.78 -28.87
CA ASP A 87 5.67 -19.71 -29.91
C ASP A 87 6.58 -19.72 -31.16
N ASP A 88 7.89 -19.80 -30.94
CA ASP A 88 8.93 -19.79 -31.96
C ASP A 88 9.05 -18.50 -32.81
N ALA A 89 8.30 -17.46 -32.47
CA ALA A 89 8.39 -16.15 -33.11
C ALA A 89 9.14 -15.13 -32.22
N PRO A 90 10.16 -14.44 -32.73
CA PRO A 90 10.86 -13.40 -31.98
C PRO A 90 9.94 -12.17 -31.84
N LEU A 91 9.59 -11.82 -30.61
CA LEU A 91 8.89 -10.58 -30.26
C LEU A 91 9.94 -9.55 -29.83
N THR A 92 10.14 -8.52 -30.65
CA THR A 92 11.07 -7.42 -30.33
C THR A 92 10.55 -6.52 -29.22
N PHE A 93 9.26 -6.60 -28.90
CA PHE A 93 8.63 -5.85 -27.81
C PHE A 93 7.66 -6.75 -27.06
N GLY A 94 8.02 -7.13 -25.84
CA GLY A 94 7.06 -7.58 -24.84
C GLY A 94 6.29 -6.36 -24.30
N GLY A 95 5.23 -6.58 -23.51
CA GLY A 95 4.66 -5.48 -22.72
C GLY A 95 5.74 -4.84 -21.85
N GLU A 96 5.53 -3.55 -21.48
CA GLU A 96 6.53 -2.73 -20.77
C GLU A 96 7.08 -3.41 -19.50
N GLY A 97 6.25 -4.16 -18.76
CA GLY A 97 6.69 -4.92 -17.61
C GLY A 97 7.71 -6.02 -17.93
N ARG A 98 7.56 -6.73 -19.07
CA ARG A 98 8.54 -7.73 -19.51
C ARG A 98 9.85 -7.09 -20.00
N SER A 99 9.74 -5.96 -20.68
CA SER A 99 10.90 -5.18 -21.10
C SER A 99 11.72 -4.71 -19.90
N ASN A 100 11.07 -4.27 -18.84
CA ASN A 100 11.70 -3.88 -17.60
C ASN A 100 12.40 -5.06 -16.90
N GLN A 101 11.75 -6.22 -16.81
CA GLN A 101 12.38 -7.44 -16.28
C GLN A 101 13.59 -7.88 -17.10
N LEU A 102 13.50 -7.81 -18.43
CA LEU A 102 14.62 -8.14 -19.31
C LEU A 102 15.80 -7.19 -19.12
N PHE A 103 15.54 -5.91 -18.96
CA PHE A 103 16.55 -4.90 -18.64
C PHE A 103 17.29 -5.24 -17.35
N PHE A 104 16.57 -5.48 -16.26
CA PHE A 104 17.18 -5.84 -14.98
C PHE A 104 17.97 -7.14 -15.04
N SER A 105 17.42 -8.17 -15.71
CA SER A 105 18.11 -9.45 -15.87
C SER A 105 19.42 -9.30 -16.64
N THR A 106 19.39 -8.54 -17.73
CA THR A 106 20.58 -8.27 -18.56
C THR A 106 21.64 -7.50 -17.77
N TRP A 107 21.22 -6.46 -17.06
CA TRP A 107 22.09 -5.62 -16.25
C TRP A 107 22.75 -6.42 -15.12
N LEU A 108 22.01 -7.24 -14.40
CA LEU A 108 22.53 -8.09 -13.32
C LEU A 108 23.46 -9.19 -13.85
N SER A 109 23.12 -9.83 -14.99
CA SER A 109 24.00 -10.78 -15.67
C SER A 109 25.32 -10.14 -16.04
N GLN A 110 25.32 -8.96 -16.64
CA GLN A 110 26.53 -8.22 -16.99
C GLN A 110 27.38 -7.92 -15.76
N ARG A 111 26.75 -7.55 -14.63
CA ARG A 111 27.41 -7.28 -13.36
C ARG A 111 28.09 -8.55 -12.79
N ASN A 112 27.38 -9.69 -12.84
CA ASN A 112 27.91 -10.97 -12.35
C ASN A 112 29.10 -11.48 -13.17
N ILE A 113 29.12 -11.22 -14.49
CA ILE A 113 30.22 -11.56 -15.36
C ILE A 113 31.47 -10.69 -15.07
N LYS A 114 31.27 -9.42 -14.73
CA LYS A 114 32.36 -8.44 -14.53
C LYS A 114 32.77 -8.31 -13.05
N LYS A 115 32.56 -9.30 -12.18
CA LYS A 115 32.89 -9.19 -10.73
C LYS A 115 34.33 -8.67 -10.56
N PRO A 116 34.53 -7.39 -10.21
CA PRO A 116 35.84 -6.90 -9.80
C PRO A 116 36.00 -7.22 -8.30
N VAL A 117 37.08 -7.82 -7.96
CA VAL A 117 37.42 -8.39 -6.64
C VAL A 117 37.52 -7.32 -5.52
N GLU A 118 37.55 -6.02 -5.84
CA GLU A 118 37.87 -4.97 -4.87
C GLU A 118 37.17 -3.61 -5.13
N LYS A 119 35.90 -3.57 -5.51
CA LYS A 119 35.21 -2.28 -5.69
C LYS A 119 33.96 -2.17 -4.79
N VAL A 120 33.85 -1.07 -4.07
CA VAL A 120 32.59 -0.63 -3.45
C VAL A 120 31.59 -0.40 -4.57
N SER A 121 30.49 -1.12 -4.52
CA SER A 121 29.44 -1.01 -5.52
C SER A 121 28.23 -0.33 -4.91
N ILE A 122 27.83 0.79 -5.48
CA ILE A 122 26.59 1.49 -5.15
C ILE A 122 25.71 1.43 -6.39
N VAL A 123 24.48 0.96 -6.21
CA VAL A 123 23.48 0.83 -7.27
C VAL A 123 22.30 1.72 -6.94
N ALA A 124 21.96 2.62 -7.85
CA ALA A 124 20.73 3.42 -7.77
C ALA A 124 19.71 2.88 -8.77
N ILE A 125 18.51 2.59 -8.30
CA ILE A 125 17.40 2.08 -9.10
C ILE A 125 16.21 2.98 -8.86
N GLU A 126 15.64 3.54 -9.91
CA GLU A 126 14.49 4.43 -9.86
C GLU A 126 13.25 3.67 -10.35
N GLU A 127 12.19 3.68 -9.52
CA GLU A 127 10.87 3.12 -9.80
C GLU A 127 10.88 1.76 -10.53
N PRO A 128 11.55 0.72 -9.99
CA PRO A 128 11.67 -0.56 -10.67
C PRO A 128 10.33 -1.28 -10.88
N GLU A 129 9.30 -0.84 -10.18
CA GLU A 129 7.93 -1.35 -10.28
C GLU A 129 7.16 -0.86 -11.49
N ALA A 130 7.68 0.09 -12.26
CA ALA A 130 6.97 0.65 -13.39
C ALA A 130 6.44 -0.45 -14.33
N HIS A 131 5.14 -0.37 -14.64
CA HIS A 131 4.41 -1.32 -15.51
C HIS A 131 4.34 -2.78 -15.02
N LEU A 132 4.65 -3.04 -13.73
CA LEU A 132 4.56 -4.37 -13.12
C LEU A 132 3.27 -4.53 -12.31
N HIS A 133 2.64 -5.70 -12.41
CA HIS A 133 1.55 -6.08 -11.51
C HIS A 133 2.05 -6.29 -10.07
N PRO A 134 1.20 -6.13 -9.03
CA PRO A 134 1.60 -6.24 -7.63
C PRO A 134 2.39 -7.51 -7.28
N GLN A 135 2.04 -8.67 -7.87
CA GLN A 135 2.77 -9.92 -7.66
C GLN A 135 4.20 -9.86 -8.23
N GLN A 136 4.35 -9.23 -9.40
CA GLN A 136 5.66 -9.06 -10.05
C GLN A 136 6.52 -8.05 -9.27
N GLN A 137 5.91 -6.99 -8.72
CA GLN A 137 6.60 -6.03 -7.84
C GLN A 137 7.17 -6.72 -6.61
N ARG A 138 6.39 -7.60 -5.94
CA ARG A 138 6.88 -8.38 -4.80
C ARG A 138 8.01 -9.34 -5.18
N ALA A 139 7.90 -9.99 -6.34
CA ALA A 139 8.94 -10.89 -6.84
C ALA A 139 10.23 -10.12 -7.14
N LEU A 140 10.13 -8.96 -7.80
CA LEU A 140 11.25 -8.09 -8.08
C LEU A 140 11.94 -7.57 -6.81
N ALA A 141 11.16 -7.10 -5.83
CA ALA A 141 11.70 -6.64 -4.56
C ALA A 141 12.45 -7.73 -3.81
N LYS A 142 11.89 -8.96 -3.76
CA LYS A 142 12.56 -10.12 -3.18
C LYS A 142 13.88 -10.44 -3.90
N TYR A 143 13.88 -10.33 -5.21
CA TYR A 143 15.06 -10.57 -6.03
C TYR A 143 16.14 -9.50 -5.78
N LEU A 144 15.79 -8.22 -5.83
CA LEU A 144 16.71 -7.11 -5.60
C LEU A 144 17.33 -7.14 -4.20
N SER A 145 16.57 -7.51 -3.18
CA SER A 145 17.06 -7.59 -1.80
C SER A 145 18.06 -8.74 -1.57
N GLY A 146 18.07 -9.75 -2.42
CA GLY A 146 18.92 -10.97 -2.26
C GLY A 146 20.08 -11.11 -3.23
N CYS A 147 20.08 -10.40 -4.36
CA CYS A 147 20.99 -10.69 -5.48
C CYS A 147 22.04 -9.61 -5.73
N ILE A 148 22.01 -8.49 -5.00
CA ILE A 148 22.96 -7.38 -5.24
C ILE A 148 23.96 -7.29 -4.11
N ASP A 149 25.22 -7.64 -4.42
CA ASP A 149 26.34 -7.37 -3.52
C ASP A 149 26.67 -5.87 -3.55
N GLY A 150 26.60 -5.21 -2.40
CA GLY A 150 26.90 -3.79 -2.24
C GLY A 150 25.71 -2.98 -1.72
N GLN A 151 25.83 -1.66 -1.79
CA GLN A 151 24.78 -0.74 -1.37
C GLN A 151 23.77 -0.52 -2.50
N VAL A 152 22.48 -0.66 -2.20
CA VAL A 152 21.38 -0.36 -3.13
C VAL A 152 20.63 0.84 -2.61
N LEU A 153 20.44 1.82 -3.48
CA LEU A 153 19.51 2.96 -3.29
C LEU A 153 18.38 2.75 -4.28
N LEU A 154 17.15 2.68 -3.75
CA LEU A 154 15.97 2.39 -4.56
C LEU A 154 14.90 3.44 -4.26
N THR A 155 14.35 4.06 -5.30
CA THR A 155 13.15 4.88 -5.17
C THR A 155 11.93 4.09 -5.60
N THR A 156 10.82 4.24 -4.91
CA THR A 156 9.57 3.51 -5.20
C THR A 156 8.35 4.25 -4.70
N HIS A 157 7.25 4.09 -5.43
CA HIS A 157 5.89 4.46 -5.00
C HIS A 157 5.03 3.22 -4.68
N SER A 158 5.62 2.02 -4.61
CA SER A 158 4.91 0.76 -4.41
C SER A 158 4.93 0.29 -2.96
N PRO A 159 3.75 0.19 -2.29
CA PRO A 159 3.64 -0.48 -1.00
C PRO A 159 4.18 -1.91 -1.00
N GLN A 160 4.03 -2.63 -2.13
CA GLN A 160 4.48 -4.00 -2.31
C GLN A 160 6.01 -4.14 -2.30
N ILE A 161 6.71 -3.10 -2.76
CA ILE A 161 8.17 -3.04 -2.68
C ILE A 161 8.60 -2.69 -1.26
N VAL A 162 8.02 -1.63 -0.68
CA VAL A 162 8.33 -1.20 0.70
C VAL A 162 8.20 -2.33 1.70
N GLU A 163 7.13 -3.14 1.59
CA GLU A 163 6.87 -4.30 2.47
C GLU A 163 8.05 -5.30 2.53
N ARG A 164 8.87 -5.38 1.48
CA ARG A 164 9.94 -6.37 1.35
C ARG A 164 11.28 -5.92 1.92
N PHE A 165 11.43 -4.66 2.18
CA PHE A 165 12.66 -4.12 2.74
C PHE A 165 12.57 -3.97 4.26
N ALA A 166 13.71 -4.03 4.93
CA ALA A 166 13.77 -3.81 6.37
C ALA A 166 13.38 -2.37 6.71
N SER A 167 12.66 -2.18 7.80
CA SER A 167 12.15 -0.86 8.21
C SER A 167 13.25 0.19 8.43
N ASP A 168 14.45 -0.25 8.79
CA ASP A 168 15.63 0.61 8.95
C ASP A 168 16.30 1.02 7.62
N ALA A 169 15.88 0.43 6.52
CA ALA A 169 16.32 0.80 5.17
C ALA A 169 15.39 1.84 4.51
N LEU A 170 14.24 2.16 5.13
CA LEU A 170 13.24 3.03 4.54
C LEU A 170 13.51 4.49 4.89
N VAL A 171 13.47 5.34 3.87
CA VAL A 171 13.61 6.79 3.98
C VAL A 171 12.45 7.44 3.23
N LYS A 172 11.63 8.23 3.91
CA LYS A 172 10.60 9.04 3.28
C LYS A 172 11.20 10.35 2.82
N MET A 173 11.00 10.71 1.56
CA MET A 173 11.37 12.01 1.03
C MET A 173 10.19 12.96 1.16
N GLY A 174 10.42 14.12 1.77
CA GLY A 174 9.45 15.21 1.82
C GLY A 174 9.37 15.98 0.51
N SER A 175 8.39 16.91 0.41
CA SER A 175 8.13 17.72 -0.78
C SER A 175 9.35 18.55 -1.25
N GLU A 176 10.21 18.98 -0.32
CA GLU A 176 11.45 19.70 -0.62
C GLU A 176 12.68 18.81 -0.89
N GLY A 177 12.48 17.51 -1.03
CA GLY A 177 13.58 16.55 -1.19
C GLY A 177 14.37 16.30 0.10
N LYS A 178 13.87 16.73 1.26
CA LYS A 178 14.49 16.47 2.55
C LYS A 178 14.06 15.10 3.08
N PRO A 179 15.00 14.25 3.57
CA PRO A 179 14.64 12.98 4.19
C PRO A 179 13.98 13.21 5.56
N THR A 180 12.84 12.57 5.79
CA THR A 180 12.03 12.74 7.02
C THR A 180 12.01 11.52 7.92
N CYS A 181 12.84 10.48 7.68
CA CYS A 181 12.84 9.30 8.51
C CYS A 181 14.24 8.88 8.95
N SER A 182 14.36 8.45 10.20
CA SER A 182 15.51 7.69 10.66
C SER A 182 15.13 6.21 10.72
N GLY A 183 15.71 5.40 9.84
CA GLY A 183 15.43 3.97 9.77
C GLY A 183 15.65 3.22 11.09
N ILE A 184 16.66 3.61 11.88
CA ILE A 184 17.00 2.95 13.15
C ILE A 184 15.90 3.16 14.21
N GLU A 185 15.34 4.36 14.31
CA GLU A 185 14.25 4.63 15.26
C GLU A 185 12.96 3.92 14.87
N LEU A 186 12.62 3.94 13.58
CA LEU A 186 11.46 3.24 13.05
C LEU A 186 11.56 1.75 13.34
N ARG A 187 12.71 1.13 13.06
CA ARG A 187 12.96 -0.28 13.37
C ARG A 187 12.76 -0.58 14.85
N ARG A 188 13.39 0.17 15.75
CA ARG A 188 13.25 -0.03 17.18
C ARG A 188 11.80 0.00 17.64
N LYS A 189 10.99 0.88 17.09
CA LYS A 189 9.57 1.04 17.42
C LYS A 189 8.73 -0.10 16.84
N ILE A 190 8.95 -0.48 15.58
CA ILE A 190 8.20 -1.55 14.90
C ILE A 190 8.62 -2.94 15.39
N ASP A 191 9.93 -3.21 15.52
CA ASP A 191 10.44 -4.52 15.95
C ASP A 191 10.10 -4.81 17.42
N ALA A 192 10.07 -3.80 18.28
CA ALA A 192 9.66 -3.93 19.68
C ALA A 192 8.20 -4.40 19.82
N LEU A 193 7.37 -4.19 18.82
CA LEU A 193 5.99 -4.64 18.78
C LEU A 193 5.82 -6.01 18.11
N GLY A 194 6.89 -6.61 17.59
CA GLY A 194 6.88 -7.93 16.95
C GLY A 194 6.11 -7.98 15.62
N TYR A 195 5.79 -6.83 15.02
CA TYR A 195 5.07 -6.76 13.76
C TYR A 195 6.01 -6.50 12.60
N ARG A 196 5.78 -7.22 11.51
CA ARG A 196 6.40 -6.94 10.21
C ARG A 196 5.59 -5.88 9.49
N LEU A 197 6.25 -5.11 8.63
CA LEU A 197 5.56 -4.28 7.65
C LEU A 197 4.57 -5.15 6.88
N ASN A 198 3.32 -4.72 6.83
CA ASN A 198 2.29 -5.31 5.99
C ASN A 198 1.84 -4.29 4.94
N PRO A 199 1.09 -4.66 3.90
CA PRO A 199 0.67 -3.74 2.85
C PRO A 199 -0.05 -2.49 3.36
N ILE A 200 -0.82 -2.62 4.47
CA ILE A 200 -1.56 -1.51 5.07
C ILE A 200 -0.60 -0.52 5.73
N VAL A 201 0.38 -1.02 6.51
CA VAL A 201 1.42 -0.13 7.08
C VAL A 201 2.24 0.50 5.97
N ALA A 202 2.52 -0.25 4.88
CA ALA A 202 3.25 0.29 3.74
C ALA A 202 2.48 1.43 3.04
N GLU A 203 1.14 1.41 3.03
CA GLU A 203 0.33 2.51 2.50
C GLU A 203 0.52 3.82 3.27
N VAL A 204 0.76 3.75 4.59
CA VAL A 204 1.06 4.92 5.42
C VAL A 204 2.22 5.75 4.86
N PHE A 205 3.26 5.10 4.30
CA PHE A 205 4.43 5.79 3.77
C PHE A 205 4.09 6.77 2.64
N PHE A 206 3.01 6.52 1.91
CA PHE A 206 2.59 7.31 0.76
C PHE A 206 1.48 8.30 1.07
N SER A 207 0.88 8.23 2.27
CA SER A 207 -0.19 9.12 2.68
C SER A 207 0.36 10.44 3.20
N ARG A 208 -0.37 11.53 2.96
CA ARG A 208 -0.11 12.84 3.58
C ARG A 208 -0.70 12.93 4.99
N GLY A 209 -1.75 12.17 5.27
CA GLY A 209 -2.38 12.05 6.56
C GLY A 209 -3.16 10.76 6.67
N VAL A 210 -3.28 10.22 7.89
CA VAL A 210 -3.88 8.90 8.12
C VAL A 210 -4.96 8.98 9.19
N PHE A 211 -6.14 8.45 8.88
CA PHE A 211 -7.20 8.19 9.83
C PHE A 211 -7.27 6.69 10.13
N LEU A 212 -6.96 6.29 11.34
CA LEU A 212 -6.97 4.91 11.79
C LEU A 212 -8.31 4.57 12.45
N VAL A 213 -8.90 3.44 12.05
CA VAL A 213 -10.18 2.93 12.56
C VAL A 213 -10.05 1.45 12.91
N GLU A 214 -11.03 0.87 13.61
CA GLU A 214 -10.94 -0.52 14.08
C GLU A 214 -11.18 -1.54 12.97
N GLY A 215 -12.13 -1.27 12.06
CA GLY A 215 -12.55 -2.27 11.09
C GLY A 215 -13.11 -1.72 9.76
N PRO A 216 -13.50 -2.64 8.86
CA PRO A 216 -13.93 -2.28 7.51
C PRO A 216 -15.27 -1.53 7.45
N SER A 217 -16.18 -1.73 8.40
CA SER A 217 -17.43 -0.95 8.48
C SER A 217 -17.17 0.53 8.69
N GLU A 218 -16.19 0.86 9.53
CA GLU A 218 -15.78 2.23 9.79
C GLU A 218 -15.09 2.86 8.58
N ILE A 219 -14.23 2.11 7.85
CA ILE A 219 -13.65 2.60 6.59
C ILE A 219 -14.76 3.00 5.62
N ALA A 220 -15.74 2.12 5.41
CA ALA A 220 -16.84 2.37 4.49
C ALA A 220 -17.63 3.61 4.91
N PHE A 221 -18.00 3.70 6.19
CA PHE A 221 -18.75 4.81 6.73
C PHE A 221 -18.00 6.15 6.61
N PHE A 222 -16.76 6.21 7.09
CA PHE A 222 -16.00 7.47 7.10
C PHE A 222 -15.59 7.94 5.70
N ARG A 223 -15.38 7.03 4.75
CA ARG A 223 -15.19 7.40 3.34
C ARG A 223 -16.45 8.05 2.75
N ALA A 224 -17.61 7.46 3.02
CA ALA A 224 -18.88 8.01 2.56
C ALA A 224 -19.21 9.35 3.26
N LEU A 225 -18.96 9.45 4.56
CA LEU A 225 -19.15 10.68 5.33
C LEU A 225 -18.21 11.79 4.81
N ALA A 226 -16.94 11.50 4.57
CA ALA A 226 -16.00 12.47 4.01
C ALA A 226 -16.51 13.06 2.69
N ALA A 227 -16.98 12.21 1.78
CA ALA A 227 -17.58 12.64 0.52
C ALA A 227 -18.84 13.49 0.74
N ALA A 228 -19.72 13.10 1.67
CA ALA A 228 -20.95 13.83 1.98
C ALA A 228 -20.70 15.24 2.57
N ILE A 229 -19.58 15.43 3.29
CA ILE A 229 -19.21 16.74 3.87
C ILE A 229 -18.20 17.51 2.99
N GLY A 230 -17.92 17.02 1.77
CA GLY A 230 -17.08 17.72 0.79
C GLY A 230 -15.57 17.56 0.99
N ILE A 231 -15.12 16.56 1.77
CA ILE A 231 -13.70 16.21 1.91
C ILE A 231 -13.36 15.16 0.86
N ASP A 232 -12.52 15.52 -0.10
CA ASP A 232 -12.01 14.62 -1.14
C ASP A 232 -10.70 13.96 -0.64
N LEU A 233 -10.84 12.76 -0.08
CA LEU A 233 -9.73 12.00 0.50
C LEU A 233 -8.62 11.71 -0.52
N ASP A 234 -9.00 11.34 -1.74
CA ASP A 234 -8.04 10.97 -2.78
C ASP A 234 -7.26 12.20 -3.26
N ARG A 235 -7.95 13.33 -3.49
CA ARG A 235 -7.33 14.58 -3.89
C ARG A 235 -6.37 15.13 -2.83
N GLU A 236 -6.71 14.95 -1.56
CA GLU A 236 -5.90 15.42 -0.43
C GLU A 236 -4.84 14.39 -0.02
N ASN A 237 -4.83 13.19 -0.65
CA ASN A 237 -3.98 12.06 -0.34
C ASN A 237 -4.07 11.64 1.14
N LEU A 238 -5.30 11.56 1.63
CA LEU A 238 -5.64 11.11 2.98
C LEU A 238 -6.10 9.66 2.95
N SER A 239 -5.54 8.80 3.79
CA SER A 239 -5.92 7.40 3.87
C SER A 239 -6.74 7.12 5.14
N ILE A 240 -7.82 6.33 4.99
CA ILE A 240 -8.54 5.73 6.12
C ILE A 240 -8.18 4.25 6.16
N LEU A 241 -7.54 3.82 7.23
CA LEU A 241 -6.99 2.47 7.37
C LEU A 241 -7.56 1.77 8.61
N SER A 242 -7.95 0.49 8.46
CA SER A 242 -8.32 -0.34 9.60
C SER A 242 -7.12 -1.02 10.23
N VAL A 243 -7.16 -1.17 11.54
CA VAL A 243 -6.10 -1.87 12.27
C VAL A 243 -6.35 -3.39 12.40
N ASP A 244 -7.53 -3.88 12.01
CA ASP A 244 -7.93 -5.28 11.87
C ASP A 244 -7.45 -6.19 13.03
N GLY A 245 -7.63 -5.75 14.28
CA GLY A 245 -7.25 -6.50 15.48
C GLY A 245 -5.76 -6.48 15.83
N ILE A 246 -4.89 -5.90 15.00
CA ILE A 246 -3.46 -5.70 15.30
C ILE A 246 -3.27 -4.63 16.39
N GLY A 247 -4.20 -3.66 16.42
CA GLY A 247 -4.17 -2.52 17.32
C GLY A 247 -3.50 -1.28 16.70
N PHE A 248 -3.74 -0.14 17.30
CA PHE A 248 -3.35 1.17 16.75
C PHE A 248 -1.86 1.49 16.89
N SER A 249 -1.21 1.00 17.96
CA SER A 249 0.15 1.42 18.31
C SER A 249 1.18 1.25 17.20
N PRO A 250 1.25 0.16 16.42
CA PRO A 250 2.20 0.03 15.32
C PRO A 250 2.04 1.12 14.26
N TYR A 251 0.80 1.43 13.91
CA TYR A 251 0.48 2.44 12.89
C TYR A 251 0.80 3.86 13.39
N VAL A 252 0.39 4.17 14.61
CA VAL A 252 0.67 5.47 15.24
C VAL A 252 2.18 5.70 15.36
N LEU A 253 2.94 4.70 15.82
CA LEU A 253 4.40 4.80 15.92
C LEU A 253 5.05 4.96 14.54
N CYS A 254 4.51 4.32 13.51
CA CYS A 254 4.95 4.49 12.13
C CYS A 254 4.69 5.92 11.64
N CYS A 255 3.48 6.45 11.83
CA CYS A 255 3.12 7.82 11.47
C CYS A 255 4.04 8.84 12.17
N GLU A 256 4.24 8.70 13.48
CA GLU A 256 5.14 9.58 14.26
C GLU A 256 6.59 9.52 13.76
N ALA A 257 7.10 8.32 13.47
CA ALA A 257 8.46 8.17 12.97
C ALA A 257 8.66 8.79 11.58
N LEU A 258 7.59 8.84 10.77
CA LEU A 258 7.61 9.39 9.41
C LEU A 258 7.15 10.86 9.36
N GLY A 259 6.76 11.45 10.48
CA GLY A 259 6.21 12.79 10.52
C GLY A 259 4.87 12.92 9.76
N ILE A 260 4.08 11.85 9.71
CA ILE A 260 2.78 11.84 9.03
C ILE A 260 1.69 12.19 10.04
N PRO A 261 0.90 13.24 9.79
CA PRO A 261 -0.25 13.57 10.60
C PRO A 261 -1.22 12.39 10.68
N TRP A 262 -1.73 12.12 11.87
CA TRP A 262 -2.68 11.04 12.09
C TRP A 262 -3.78 11.43 13.07
N VAL A 263 -4.90 10.79 12.90
CA VAL A 263 -6.00 10.72 13.87
C VAL A 263 -6.47 9.29 14.00
N LEU A 264 -7.08 8.94 15.11
CA LEU A 264 -7.71 7.63 15.26
C LEU A 264 -9.07 7.71 15.95
N ARG A 265 -9.94 6.76 15.64
CA ARG A 265 -11.18 6.51 16.37
C ARG A 265 -11.21 5.06 16.83
N THR A 266 -11.56 4.86 18.10
CA THR A 266 -11.60 3.53 18.72
C THR A 266 -12.90 3.34 19.48
N ASP A 267 -13.42 2.12 19.43
CA ASP A 267 -14.55 1.68 20.22
C ASP A 267 -14.22 1.70 21.70
N ASN A 268 -15.21 1.95 22.52
CA ASN A 268 -15.05 2.03 23.98
C ASN A 268 -15.84 0.94 24.69
N ASP A 269 -15.70 -0.28 24.23
CA ASP A 269 -16.37 -1.47 24.73
C ASP A 269 -16.07 -1.75 26.21
N VAL A 270 -17.05 -2.34 26.87
CA VAL A 270 -16.87 -2.91 28.21
C VAL A 270 -16.13 -4.25 28.08
N PHE A 271 -14.98 -4.34 28.68
CA PHE A 271 -14.12 -5.52 28.63
C PHE A 271 -14.01 -6.18 30.02
N LYS A 272 -14.30 -7.49 30.11
CA LYS A 272 -14.07 -8.26 31.33
C LYS A 272 -12.57 -8.56 31.46
N VAL A 273 -11.98 -8.15 32.58
CA VAL A 273 -10.55 -8.42 32.85
C VAL A 273 -10.33 -9.92 33.00
N PRO A 274 -9.42 -10.55 32.23
CA PRO A 274 -9.20 -11.99 32.29
C PRO A 274 -8.90 -12.47 33.72
N LYS A 275 -9.55 -13.57 34.14
CA LYS A 275 -9.37 -14.21 35.46
C LYS A 275 -9.78 -13.33 36.67
N LYS A 276 -10.51 -12.23 36.44
CA LYS A 276 -11.02 -11.36 37.52
C LYS A 276 -12.50 -11.06 37.28
N GLU A 277 -13.28 -10.86 38.35
CA GLU A 277 -14.65 -10.37 38.26
C GLU A 277 -14.69 -8.83 38.21
N ARG A 278 -13.86 -8.28 37.32
CA ARG A 278 -13.71 -6.84 37.09
C ARG A 278 -13.96 -6.51 35.64
N TYR A 279 -14.50 -5.33 35.40
CA TYR A 279 -14.80 -4.78 34.08
C TYR A 279 -14.05 -3.47 33.91
N ARG A 280 -13.73 -3.11 32.69
CA ARG A 280 -13.10 -1.85 32.33
C ARG A 280 -13.58 -1.34 30.97
N LEU A 281 -13.45 -0.04 30.73
CA LEU A 281 -13.59 0.56 29.40
C LEU A 281 -12.30 0.32 28.59
N ALA A 282 -12.43 -0.46 27.54
CA ALA A 282 -11.26 -0.90 26.74
C ALA A 282 -10.69 0.24 25.88
N GLY A 283 -11.57 1.04 25.27
CA GLY A 283 -11.16 2.09 24.34
C GLY A 283 -10.34 3.18 25.02
N VAL A 284 -10.86 3.76 26.11
CA VAL A 284 -10.14 4.80 26.85
C VAL A 284 -8.81 4.30 27.42
N THR A 285 -8.76 3.03 27.86
CA THR A 285 -7.53 2.41 28.39
C THR A 285 -6.50 2.21 27.26
N ARG A 286 -6.96 1.76 26.10
CA ARG A 286 -6.15 1.58 24.88
C ARG A 286 -5.59 2.92 24.40
N ALA A 287 -6.46 3.92 24.30
CA ALA A 287 -6.11 5.27 23.88
C ALA A 287 -5.01 5.87 24.77
N TYR A 288 -5.15 5.68 26.08
CA TYR A 288 -4.14 6.16 27.01
C TYR A 288 -2.79 5.43 26.87
N GLY A 289 -2.82 4.12 26.67
CA GLY A 289 -1.60 3.35 26.39
C GLY A 289 -0.84 3.83 25.16
N ILE A 290 -1.57 4.29 24.13
CA ILE A 290 -0.98 4.93 22.94
C ILE A 290 -0.30 6.25 23.33
N VAL A 291 -1.00 7.12 24.06
CA VAL A 291 -0.45 8.41 24.53
C VAL A 291 0.81 8.21 25.37
N GLU A 292 0.81 7.23 26.25
CA GLU A 292 1.95 6.87 27.08
C GLU A 292 3.15 6.39 26.22
N SER A 293 2.89 5.56 25.21
CA SER A 293 3.92 5.07 24.28
C SER A 293 4.59 6.18 23.45
N LEU A 294 3.88 7.30 23.26
CA LEU A 294 4.40 8.50 22.60
C LEU A 294 5.21 9.42 23.52
N GLY A 295 5.39 9.04 24.79
CA GLY A 295 6.15 9.83 25.77
C GLY A 295 5.48 11.15 26.16
N SER A 296 4.17 11.28 25.96
CA SER A 296 3.42 12.49 26.26
C SER A 296 3.05 12.56 27.74
N SER A 297 3.74 13.44 28.48
CA SER A 297 3.45 13.70 29.90
C SER A 297 2.22 14.60 30.13
N TYR A 298 1.68 15.22 29.10
CA TYR A 298 0.61 16.22 29.24
C TYR A 298 -0.71 15.65 29.78
N THR A 299 -1.04 14.42 29.41
CA THR A 299 -2.30 13.75 29.83
C THR A 299 -2.10 12.91 31.11
N GLU A 300 -0.87 12.68 31.55
CA GLU A 300 -0.57 11.82 32.68
C GLU A 300 -1.27 12.24 33.99
N PRO A 301 -1.29 13.53 34.41
CA PRO A 301 -1.99 13.93 35.63
C PRO A 301 -3.50 13.64 35.61
N LEU A 302 -4.14 13.86 34.45
CA LEU A 302 -5.57 13.55 34.30
C LEU A 302 -5.82 12.05 34.35
N TRP A 303 -4.98 11.26 33.70
CA TRP A 303 -5.06 9.80 33.75
C TRP A 303 -4.90 9.28 35.16
N LEU A 304 -3.87 9.68 35.88
CA LEU A 304 -3.63 9.28 37.25
C LEU A 304 -4.82 9.60 38.17
N LYS A 305 -5.51 10.70 37.90
CA LYS A 305 -6.70 11.10 38.66
C LYS A 305 -7.92 10.22 38.42
N PHE A 306 -8.13 9.75 37.17
CA PHE A 306 -9.38 9.12 36.75
C PHE A 306 -9.25 7.61 36.43
N LYS A 307 -8.04 7.06 36.28
CA LYS A 307 -7.80 5.66 35.84
C LYS A 307 -8.51 4.62 36.72
N ASP A 308 -8.58 4.85 38.03
CA ASP A 308 -9.20 3.90 38.95
C ASP A 308 -10.72 3.82 38.77
N SER A 309 -11.36 4.92 38.36
CA SER A 309 -12.79 4.96 38.04
C SER A 309 -13.14 4.24 36.73
N LEU A 310 -12.16 3.94 35.88
CA LEU A 310 -12.37 3.25 34.60
C LEU A 310 -12.42 1.72 34.75
N THR A 311 -12.26 1.20 35.96
CA THR A 311 -12.31 -0.23 36.27
C THR A 311 -13.21 -0.46 37.47
N TRP A 312 -14.16 -1.41 37.38
CA TRP A 312 -15.16 -1.64 38.43
C TRP A 312 -15.48 -3.12 38.61
N ASP A 313 -16.10 -3.45 39.73
CA ASP A 313 -16.63 -4.77 40.08
C ASP A 313 -18.17 -4.77 39.95
N GLY A 314 -18.82 -5.93 39.92
CA GLY A 314 -20.26 -6.04 40.04
C GLY A 314 -21.06 -6.17 38.75
N GLY A 315 -20.40 -6.37 37.60
CA GLY A 315 -21.07 -6.66 36.32
C GLY A 315 -20.71 -5.72 35.18
N PRO A 316 -21.27 -5.96 33.98
CA PRO A 316 -20.90 -5.22 32.77
C PRO A 316 -21.55 -3.81 32.67
N ALA A 317 -22.49 -3.46 33.56
CA ALA A 317 -23.11 -2.15 33.57
C ALA A 317 -22.07 -1.07 33.91
N ILE A 318 -21.98 -0.02 33.09
CA ILE A 318 -20.97 1.03 33.27
C ILE A 318 -21.42 1.95 34.43
N PRO A 319 -20.60 2.11 35.49
CA PRO A 319 -20.90 3.04 36.58
C PRO A 319 -20.88 4.51 36.12
N ILE A 320 -21.68 5.35 36.75
CA ILE A 320 -21.76 6.79 36.46
C ILE A 320 -20.35 7.44 36.60
N GLU A 321 -19.59 6.99 37.58
CA GLU A 321 -18.20 7.46 37.82
C GLU A 321 -17.28 7.16 36.64
N ALA A 322 -17.43 5.98 36.01
CA ALA A 322 -16.65 5.62 34.82
C ALA A 322 -17.03 6.47 33.60
N VAL A 323 -18.33 6.73 33.41
CA VAL A 323 -18.81 7.64 32.37
C VAL A 323 -18.26 9.05 32.58
N ALA A 324 -18.35 9.58 33.79
CA ALA A 324 -17.85 10.90 34.13
C ALA A 324 -16.32 11.01 33.96
N ALA A 325 -15.57 9.97 34.33
CA ALA A 325 -14.13 9.89 34.13
C ALA A 325 -13.78 9.91 32.64
N THR A 326 -14.47 9.09 31.82
CA THR A 326 -14.27 9.04 30.36
C THR A 326 -14.49 10.40 29.73
N ASN A 327 -15.58 11.10 30.10
CA ASN A 327 -15.90 12.42 29.56
C ASN A 327 -14.83 13.47 29.92
N LYS A 328 -14.20 13.37 31.09
CA LYS A 328 -13.08 14.25 31.47
C LYS A 328 -11.79 13.96 30.69
N LEU A 329 -11.57 12.70 30.32
CA LEU A 329 -10.39 12.27 29.55
C LEU A 329 -10.58 12.52 28.05
N ARG A 330 -11.82 12.47 27.54
CA ARG A 330 -12.15 12.60 26.12
C ARG A 330 -11.50 13.84 25.48
N GLY A 331 -11.68 15.01 26.05
CA GLY A 331 -11.10 16.25 25.51
C GLY A 331 -9.58 16.24 25.44
N ALA A 332 -8.91 15.63 26.41
CA ALA A 332 -7.45 15.48 26.40
C ALA A 332 -6.98 14.50 25.31
N LEU A 333 -7.74 13.43 25.05
CA LEU A 333 -7.48 12.48 23.99
C LEU A 333 -7.75 13.09 22.60
N GLU A 334 -8.85 13.81 22.43
CA GLU A 334 -9.18 14.51 21.19
C GLU A 334 -8.12 15.54 20.80
N PHE A 335 -7.56 16.25 21.78
CA PHE A 335 -6.42 17.16 21.55
C PHE A 335 -5.21 16.42 20.95
N LYS A 336 -5.05 15.14 21.26
CA LYS A 336 -4.02 14.27 20.71
C LYS A 336 -4.41 13.56 19.40
N GLY A 337 -5.59 13.84 18.85
CA GLY A 337 -6.10 13.18 17.65
C GLY A 337 -6.74 11.81 17.92
N ILE A 338 -7.08 11.50 19.18
CA ILE A 338 -7.67 10.21 19.57
C ILE A 338 -9.14 10.43 19.93
N TYR A 339 -10.03 9.83 19.17
CA TYR A 339 -11.48 9.94 19.33
C TYR A 339 -12.05 8.63 19.87
N LEU A 340 -12.93 8.75 20.85
CA LEU A 340 -13.61 7.60 21.46
C LEU A 340 -15.05 7.56 21.01
N SER A 341 -15.54 6.38 20.63
CA SER A 341 -16.97 6.08 20.58
C SER A 341 -17.56 6.15 21.99
N ASP A 342 -18.87 6.31 22.11
CA ASP A 342 -19.53 6.07 23.38
C ASP A 342 -19.55 4.57 23.71
N ARG A 343 -19.77 3.74 22.69
CA ARG A 343 -19.60 2.30 22.73
C ARG A 343 -18.86 1.80 21.47
N ASP A 344 -19.52 1.81 20.33
CA ASP A 344 -19.00 1.47 19.01
C ASP A 344 -19.66 2.36 17.94
N LEU A 345 -19.29 2.18 16.65
CA LEU A 345 -19.83 2.98 15.56
C LEU A 345 -21.35 2.83 15.45
N GLU A 346 -21.87 1.62 15.54
CA GLU A 346 -23.28 1.31 15.37
C GLU A 346 -24.12 1.98 16.47
N TYR A 347 -23.67 1.91 17.71
CA TYR A 347 -24.33 2.55 18.85
C TYR A 347 -24.39 4.07 18.71
N ASP A 348 -23.26 4.67 18.31
CA ASP A 348 -23.17 6.12 18.13
C ASP A 348 -24.07 6.60 16.97
N LEU A 349 -24.16 5.82 15.87
CA LEU A 349 -25.05 6.14 14.74
C LEU A 349 -26.53 6.08 15.12
N ILE A 350 -26.94 5.11 15.94
CA ILE A 350 -28.30 5.01 16.44
C ILE A 350 -28.67 6.21 17.32
N ALA A 351 -27.70 6.78 18.02
CA ALA A 351 -27.87 7.99 18.84
C ALA A 351 -27.81 9.30 18.04
N SER A 352 -27.57 9.24 16.72
CA SER A 352 -27.42 10.39 15.83
C SER A 352 -28.70 10.73 15.06
N ASP A 353 -28.63 11.79 14.24
CA ASP A 353 -29.70 12.20 13.33
C ASP A 353 -29.98 11.20 12.20
N LEU A 354 -29.19 10.15 12.05
CA LEU A 354 -29.42 9.06 11.10
C LEU A 354 -30.39 7.99 11.62
N ARG A 355 -30.83 8.06 12.85
CA ARG A 355 -31.63 7.02 13.49
C ARG A 355 -32.86 6.60 12.67
N GLU A 356 -33.67 7.56 12.24
CA GLU A 356 -34.89 7.28 11.47
C GLU A 356 -34.57 6.57 10.13
N VAL A 357 -33.52 7.00 9.45
CA VAL A 357 -33.07 6.40 8.19
C VAL A 357 -32.54 4.97 8.40
N LEU A 358 -31.86 4.73 9.53
CA LEU A 358 -31.39 3.40 9.92
C LEU A 358 -32.56 2.47 10.27
N GLU A 359 -33.56 2.95 11.05
CA GLU A 359 -34.75 2.18 11.39
C GLU A 359 -35.53 1.79 10.13
N GLU A 360 -35.68 2.69 9.15
CA GLU A 360 -36.29 2.40 7.85
C GLU A 360 -35.47 1.36 7.06
N HIS A 361 -34.15 1.53 6.99
CA HIS A 361 -33.27 0.64 6.23
C HIS A 361 -33.27 -0.80 6.76
N TYR A 362 -33.16 -0.96 8.08
CA TYR A 362 -33.11 -2.28 8.72
C TYR A 362 -34.50 -2.86 9.02
N GLY A 363 -35.58 -2.08 8.87
CA GLY A 363 -36.95 -2.51 9.13
C GLY A 363 -37.20 -2.82 10.61
N THR A 364 -36.51 -2.15 11.53
CA THR A 364 -36.57 -2.35 12.97
C THR A 364 -36.98 -1.07 13.67
N VAL A 365 -37.66 -1.17 14.80
CA VAL A 365 -38.04 -0.04 15.61
C VAL A 365 -37.53 -0.26 17.03
N GLY A 366 -36.76 0.69 17.52
CA GLY A 366 -36.18 0.62 18.85
C GLY A 366 -34.66 0.37 18.85
N GLN A 367 -34.01 0.95 19.85
CA GLN A 367 -32.55 1.02 19.91
C GLN A 367 -31.87 -0.38 19.98
N GLU A 368 -32.42 -1.28 20.80
CA GLU A 368 -31.79 -2.61 21.00
C GLU A 368 -31.92 -3.51 19.77
N GLU A 369 -33.11 -3.51 19.13
CA GLU A 369 -33.37 -4.31 17.92
C GLU A 369 -32.56 -3.80 16.75
N LEU A 370 -32.50 -2.48 16.56
CA LEU A 370 -31.70 -1.84 15.53
C LEU A 370 -30.21 -2.13 15.74
N TYR A 371 -29.70 -2.01 16.97
CA TYR A 371 -28.33 -2.33 17.30
C TYR A 371 -27.99 -3.80 17.00
N ALA A 372 -28.87 -4.72 17.36
CA ALA A 372 -28.68 -6.14 17.04
C ALA A 372 -28.63 -6.39 15.51
N ALA A 373 -29.53 -5.77 14.75
CA ALA A 373 -29.58 -5.89 13.30
C ALA A 373 -28.30 -5.32 12.64
N MET A 374 -27.82 -4.16 13.08
CA MET A 374 -26.59 -3.55 12.57
C MET A 374 -25.33 -4.35 12.89
N THR A 375 -25.29 -5.01 14.06
CA THR A 375 -24.11 -5.76 14.53
C THR A 375 -24.04 -7.18 13.99
N GLU A 376 -25.15 -7.76 13.51
CA GLU A 376 -25.20 -9.13 12.97
C GLU A 376 -24.28 -9.30 11.74
N ARG A 377 -24.23 -8.29 10.85
CA ARG A 377 -23.40 -8.25 9.65
C ARG A 377 -22.73 -6.89 9.47
N LYS A 378 -21.93 -6.46 10.45
CA LYS A 378 -21.38 -5.10 10.53
C LYS A 378 -20.90 -4.52 9.19
N ALA A 379 -19.93 -5.12 8.54
CA ALA A 379 -19.36 -4.55 7.31
C ALA A 379 -20.33 -4.65 6.11
N GLU A 380 -20.98 -5.78 5.92
CA GLU A 380 -21.94 -5.99 4.81
C GLU A 380 -23.16 -5.07 4.97
N GLY A 381 -23.71 -4.98 6.18
CA GLY A 381 -24.82 -4.10 6.50
C GLY A 381 -24.48 -2.63 6.27
N MET A 382 -23.30 -2.18 6.71
CA MET A 382 -22.83 -0.81 6.50
C MET A 382 -22.67 -0.49 5.01
N HIS A 383 -22.08 -1.38 4.22
CA HIS A 383 -21.96 -1.20 2.77
C HIS A 383 -23.34 -1.11 2.10
N ALA A 384 -24.30 -1.98 2.48
CA ALA A 384 -25.66 -1.95 1.95
C ALA A 384 -26.39 -0.65 2.32
N PHE A 385 -26.21 -0.17 3.54
CA PHE A 385 -26.75 1.10 4.01
C PHE A 385 -26.19 2.27 3.19
N ILE A 386 -24.87 2.39 3.08
CA ILE A 386 -24.21 3.48 2.36
C ILE A 386 -24.60 3.49 0.88
N ALA A 387 -24.72 2.32 0.24
CA ALA A 387 -25.12 2.22 -1.16
C ALA A 387 -26.49 2.84 -1.45
N LYS A 388 -27.39 2.90 -0.46
CA LYS A 388 -28.74 3.46 -0.59
C LYS A 388 -28.87 4.87 -0.02
N HIS A 389 -28.13 5.18 1.04
CA HIS A 389 -28.34 6.33 1.90
C HIS A 389 -27.13 7.26 2.01
N SER A 390 -26.20 7.21 1.05
CA SER A 390 -25.02 8.08 1.06
C SER A 390 -25.35 9.57 1.06
N SER A 391 -26.46 9.98 0.43
CA SER A 391 -26.93 11.36 0.44
C SER A 391 -27.42 11.82 1.81
N ASP A 392 -27.91 10.92 2.64
CA ASP A 392 -28.48 11.23 3.96
C ASP A 392 -27.38 11.50 5.00
N LEU A 393 -26.15 11.05 4.74
CA LEU A 393 -24.99 11.29 5.61
C LEU A 393 -24.68 12.79 5.82
N GLY A 394 -25.16 13.64 4.93
CA GLY A 394 -25.02 15.10 5.06
C GLY A 394 -25.63 15.67 6.34
N CYS A 395 -26.63 15.00 6.96
CA CYS A 395 -27.20 15.42 8.25
C CYS A 395 -26.17 15.39 9.39
N LEU A 396 -25.11 14.57 9.24
CA LEU A 396 -24.03 14.48 10.23
C LEU A 396 -22.97 15.58 10.10
N ALA A 397 -23.10 16.52 9.16
CA ALA A 397 -22.06 17.51 8.88
C ALA A 397 -21.60 18.30 10.12
N GLU A 398 -22.49 18.58 11.06
CA GLU A 398 -22.17 19.29 12.30
C GLU A 398 -22.00 18.36 13.51
N SER A 399 -22.02 17.05 13.29
CA SER A 399 -21.84 16.05 14.35
C SER A 399 -20.38 15.80 14.71
N THR A 400 -20.18 15.17 15.86
CA THR A 400 -18.85 14.76 16.34
C THR A 400 -18.17 13.71 15.45
N PHE A 401 -18.93 13.02 14.58
CA PHE A 401 -18.36 12.09 13.59
C PHE A 401 -17.41 12.78 12.61
N CYS A 402 -17.64 14.05 12.31
CA CYS A 402 -16.81 14.82 11.38
C CYS A 402 -15.50 15.33 12.01
N ASN A 403 -15.40 15.34 13.34
CA ASN A 403 -14.24 15.90 14.03
C ASN A 403 -12.90 15.23 13.64
N PRO A 404 -12.79 13.89 13.55
CA PRO A 404 -11.54 13.25 13.11
C PRO A 404 -11.14 13.66 11.68
N LEU A 405 -12.10 13.69 10.76
CA LEU A 405 -11.86 14.06 9.36
C LEU A 405 -11.39 15.51 9.22
N ARG A 406 -12.13 16.44 9.84
CA ARG A 406 -11.77 17.88 9.84
C ARG A 406 -10.44 18.14 10.53
N ARG A 407 -10.17 17.43 11.63
CA ARG A 407 -8.89 17.53 12.33
C ARG A 407 -7.74 17.07 11.46
N LEU A 408 -7.89 15.93 10.78
CA LEU A 408 -6.87 15.41 9.88
C LEU A 408 -6.59 16.38 8.74
N GLN A 409 -7.64 16.90 8.10
CA GLN A 409 -7.53 17.89 7.03
C GLN A 409 -6.80 19.15 7.51
N LEU A 410 -7.12 19.64 8.71
CA LEU A 410 -6.43 20.78 9.30
C LEU A 410 -4.93 20.50 9.55
N LEU A 411 -4.60 19.34 10.12
CA LEU A 411 -3.21 18.96 10.39
C LEU A 411 -2.36 18.90 9.11
N VAL A 412 -2.95 18.38 8.03
CA VAL A 412 -2.26 18.29 6.73
C VAL A 412 -2.15 19.66 6.06
N SER A 413 -3.11 20.57 6.25
CA SER A 413 -3.08 21.92 5.67
C SER A 413 -2.10 22.84 6.40
N VAL A 414 -1.94 22.72 7.71
CA VAL A 414 -0.98 23.50 8.51
C VAL A 414 0.46 23.08 8.23
N GLY A 415 0.71 21.78 8.03
CA GLY A 415 2.04 21.30 7.65
C GLY A 415 2.56 21.82 6.29
N HIS A 416 1.71 22.51 5.51
CA HIS A 416 2.11 23.18 4.27
C HIS A 416 2.40 24.68 4.44
N ALA A 417 2.04 25.26 5.57
CA ALA A 417 2.30 26.68 5.83
C ALA A 417 3.70 26.92 6.44
N ASP A 418 4.32 25.84 6.93
CA ASP A 418 5.66 25.88 7.53
C ASP A 418 6.75 25.25 6.62
N ASP A 419 6.36 24.73 5.43
CA ASP A 419 7.24 24.27 4.34
C ASP A 419 7.31 25.35 3.24
#